data_f907581259472aeeab968246ae79dd4a
#
_entry.id   f907581259472aeeab968246ae79dd4a
#
_cell.length_a   1.000
_cell.length_b   1.000
_cell.length_c   1.000
_cell.angle_alpha   90.00
_cell.angle_beta   90.00
_cell.angle_gamma   90.00
#
_symmetry.space_group_name_H-M   'P 1'
#
loop_
_entity.id
_entity.type
_entity.pdbx_description
1 polymer ?
#
loop_
_entity_poly.entity_id
_entity_poly.type
_entity_poly.pdbx_seq_one_letter_code
_entity_poly.pdbx_strand_id
1 'polypeptide(L)'
;MMRKAINQLGALCLAVMFIFLLGCDKDSPQPEDLPNGTLTIGSDIYSPYIYLDDNGNYAGIDVEIATEACRRLGMKAEFKQIMWQNKDALLAEGAVDCLWGCFTMNGREDEYAWAGPYMRSRQVVVVYTSSDIYTLGDLNGKRVAVQNASKPEGIFLTDSVPGVSVKKVYSFSTMQSVFAALKKGYVDACAGHETACREYMKNAYADYRILDEILLQADLGVAFEKNTGTEQAAALTAVLEEMKEDGTIRSILANYDLDADFALGEDGA
;
A
#
# COMPACT_ATOMS: atom_id res chain seq x y z
N MET A 1 -61.06 54.38 -30.43
CA MET A 1 -59.87 54.76 -29.65
C MET A 1 -59.76 53.91 -28.39
N MET A 2 -59.47 52.65 -28.49
CA MET A 2 -59.24 51.73 -27.39
C MET A 2 -58.42 50.54 -27.87
N ARG A 3 -57.11 50.68 -27.94
CA ARG A 3 -56.17 49.57 -28.22
C ARG A 3 -54.71 50.06 -28.02
N LYS A 4 -54.32 50.43 -26.83
CA LYS A 4 -52.89 50.73 -26.50
C LYS A 4 -52.58 50.71 -24.96
N ALA A 5 -53.16 49.81 -24.21
CA ALA A 5 -52.91 49.78 -22.76
C ALA A 5 -52.78 48.35 -22.15
N ILE A 6 -52.36 47.32 -22.93
CA ILE A 6 -52.23 45.95 -22.42
C ILE A 6 -50.80 45.34 -22.63
N ASN A 7 -49.87 46.13 -23.12
CA ASN A 7 -48.50 45.53 -23.40
C ASN A 7 -47.37 46.01 -22.47
N GLN A 8 -47.66 46.55 -21.29
CA GLN A 8 -46.59 46.95 -20.35
C GLN A 8 -46.62 46.24 -18.96
N LEU A 9 -47.50 45.31 -18.75
CA LEU A 9 -47.55 44.55 -17.46
C LEU A 9 -46.97 43.13 -17.58
N GLY A 10 -46.58 42.70 -18.79
CA GLY A 10 -46.01 41.34 -19.01
C GLY A 10 -44.49 41.25 -18.94
N ALA A 11 -43.78 42.36 -18.82
CA ALA A 11 -42.30 42.36 -18.89
C ALA A 11 -41.59 42.51 -17.54
N LEU A 12 -42.34 42.58 -16.43
CA LEU A 12 -41.71 42.79 -15.11
C LEU A 12 -41.74 41.54 -14.20
N CYS A 13 -42.39 40.44 -14.60
CA CYS A 13 -42.43 39.21 -13.83
C CYS A 13 -41.41 38.15 -14.30
N LEU A 14 -40.62 38.37 -15.32
CA LEU A 14 -39.61 37.42 -15.85
C LEU A 14 -38.17 37.77 -15.45
N ALA A 15 -37.96 38.86 -14.71
CA ALA A 15 -36.61 39.31 -14.30
C ALA A 15 -36.27 38.96 -12.82
N VAL A 16 -37.19 38.36 -12.05
CA VAL A 16 -36.96 38.05 -10.60
C VAL A 16 -36.75 36.56 -10.35
N MET A 17 -36.81 35.68 -11.37
CA MET A 17 -36.71 34.25 -11.20
C MET A 17 -35.33 33.67 -11.64
N PHE A 18 -34.31 34.53 -11.77
CA PHE A 18 -32.95 34.11 -12.21
C PHE A 18 -31.83 34.47 -11.22
N ILE A 19 -32.17 34.79 -9.95
CA ILE A 19 -31.15 35.18 -8.94
C ILE A 19 -31.14 34.22 -7.73
N PHE A 20 -31.55 32.96 -7.87
CA PHE A 20 -31.45 32.00 -6.77
C PHE A 20 -30.86 30.64 -7.20
N LEU A 21 -29.89 30.64 -8.14
CA LEU A 21 -29.05 29.46 -8.45
C LEU A 21 -27.56 29.79 -8.44
N LEU A 22 -27.13 30.69 -7.57
CA LEU A 22 -25.73 30.95 -7.25
C LEU A 22 -25.59 30.80 -5.74
N GLY A 23 -25.40 29.58 -5.31
CA GLY A 23 -25.19 29.34 -3.90
C GLY A 23 -24.92 27.90 -3.60
N CYS A 24 -23.69 27.59 -3.52
CA CYS A 24 -22.94 26.51 -2.90
C CYS A 24 -22.03 25.81 -3.91
N ASP A 25 -21.10 26.55 -4.49
CA ASP A 25 -19.80 25.96 -4.72
C ASP A 25 -19.18 25.76 -3.33
N LYS A 26 -19.25 24.54 -2.84
CA LYS A 26 -18.25 24.10 -1.87
C LYS A 26 -16.95 24.14 -2.65
N ASP A 27 -16.13 25.15 -2.37
CA ASP A 27 -14.71 25.14 -2.63
C ASP A 27 -14.11 23.90 -1.92
N SER A 28 -14.22 22.76 -2.54
CA SER A 28 -13.24 21.70 -2.34
C SER A 28 -11.94 22.29 -2.88
N PRO A 29 -10.86 22.32 -2.13
CA PRO A 29 -9.58 22.75 -2.66
C PRO A 29 -9.29 21.88 -3.89
N GLN A 30 -9.36 22.50 -5.07
CA GLN A 30 -8.81 21.89 -6.28
C GLN A 30 -7.31 21.74 -6.01
N PRO A 31 -6.69 20.60 -6.30
CA PRO A 31 -5.24 20.44 -6.16
C PRO A 31 -4.55 21.26 -7.27
N GLU A 32 -4.45 22.57 -7.06
CA GLU A 32 -3.90 23.52 -8.06
C GLU A 32 -2.38 23.43 -8.20
N ASP A 33 -1.68 22.64 -7.35
CA ASP A 33 -0.22 22.59 -7.33
C ASP A 33 0.40 21.18 -7.42
N LEU A 34 -0.37 20.15 -7.73
CA LEU A 34 0.23 18.90 -8.18
C LEU A 34 0.62 19.09 -9.65
N PRO A 35 1.90 18.96 -10.01
CA PRO A 35 2.31 19.14 -11.40
C PRO A 35 1.51 18.16 -12.27
N ASN A 36 0.90 18.63 -13.36
CA ASN A 36 0.45 17.82 -14.49
C ASN A 36 1.66 17.02 -14.96
N GLY A 37 1.91 15.86 -14.33
CA GLY A 37 3.19 15.20 -14.45
C GLY A 37 3.09 13.71 -14.16
N THR A 38 4.21 13.16 -13.87
CA THR A 38 4.41 11.75 -13.56
C THR A 38 4.75 11.63 -12.09
N LEU A 39 4.14 10.68 -11.39
CA LEU A 39 4.59 10.23 -10.07
C LEU A 39 5.50 9.02 -10.26
N THR A 40 6.78 9.17 -9.96
CA THR A 40 7.78 8.10 -10.03
C THR A 40 7.76 7.28 -8.74
N ILE A 41 7.27 6.06 -8.84
CA ILE A 41 7.03 5.15 -7.71
C ILE A 41 8.19 4.16 -7.60
N GLY A 42 8.95 4.23 -6.51
CA GLY A 42 10.00 3.27 -6.20
C GLY A 42 9.47 2.03 -5.48
N SER A 43 9.71 0.85 -6.02
CA SER A 43 9.42 -0.42 -5.37
C SER A 43 10.37 -1.53 -5.84
N ASP A 44 10.49 -2.58 -5.05
CA ASP A 44 11.04 -3.85 -5.52
C ASP A 44 9.93 -4.76 -6.07
N ILE A 45 10.32 -5.92 -6.60
CA ILE A 45 9.36 -6.94 -7.03
C ILE A 45 8.91 -7.73 -5.80
N TYR A 46 7.62 -7.57 -5.46
CA TYR A 46 6.98 -8.16 -4.28
C TYR A 46 5.57 -8.67 -4.61
N SER A 47 5.50 -9.82 -5.31
CA SER A 47 4.22 -10.41 -5.75
C SER A 47 3.34 -10.79 -4.54
N PRO A 48 2.00 -10.58 -4.62
CA PRO A 48 1.22 -10.08 -5.76
C PRO A 48 1.01 -8.55 -5.74
N TYR A 49 1.71 -7.80 -4.88
CA TYR A 49 1.56 -6.35 -4.78
C TYR A 49 2.15 -5.62 -5.99
N ILE A 50 3.41 -5.91 -6.31
CA ILE A 50 4.10 -5.41 -7.52
C ILE A 50 4.91 -6.55 -8.13
N TYR A 51 4.66 -6.83 -9.41
CA TYR A 51 5.41 -7.81 -10.18
C TYR A 51 5.42 -7.44 -11.67
N LEU A 52 6.18 -8.16 -12.48
CA LEU A 52 6.16 -8.03 -13.92
C LEU A 52 5.32 -9.17 -14.51
N ASP A 53 4.37 -8.83 -15.39
CA ASP A 53 3.60 -9.79 -16.16
C ASP A 53 4.46 -10.50 -17.24
N ASP A 54 3.88 -11.42 -17.99
CA ASP A 54 4.55 -12.16 -19.04
C ASP A 54 5.06 -11.27 -20.20
N ASN A 55 4.57 -10.04 -20.30
CA ASN A 55 4.97 -9.05 -21.30
C ASN A 55 6.03 -8.07 -20.75
N GLY A 56 6.38 -8.20 -19.47
CA GLY A 56 7.32 -7.31 -18.79
C GLY A 56 6.71 -6.01 -18.30
N ASN A 57 5.39 -5.89 -18.23
CA ASN A 57 4.71 -4.74 -17.66
C ASN A 57 4.53 -4.91 -16.15
N TYR A 58 4.57 -3.80 -15.42
CA TYR A 58 4.20 -3.81 -14.01
C TYR A 58 2.73 -4.16 -13.84
N ALA A 59 2.44 -5.06 -12.91
CA ALA A 59 1.11 -5.53 -12.53
C ALA A 59 1.07 -5.80 -11.02
N GLY A 60 -0.13 -5.93 -10.47
CA GLY A 60 -0.34 -6.25 -9.06
C GLY A 60 -1.24 -5.26 -8.34
N ILE A 61 -1.56 -5.58 -7.09
CA ILE A 61 -2.48 -4.84 -6.24
C ILE A 61 -2.10 -3.36 -6.17
N ASP A 62 -0.85 -3.09 -5.81
CA ASP A 62 -0.37 -1.72 -5.62
C ASP A 62 -0.22 -0.99 -6.95
N VAL A 63 0.04 -1.71 -8.05
CA VAL A 63 0.09 -1.12 -9.39
C VAL A 63 -1.29 -0.64 -9.83
N GLU A 64 -2.35 -1.44 -9.59
CA GLU A 64 -3.71 -1.05 -9.92
C GLU A 64 -4.20 0.11 -9.06
N ILE A 65 -3.96 0.06 -7.74
CA ILE A 65 -4.34 1.14 -6.81
C ILE A 65 -3.59 2.44 -7.16
N ALA A 66 -2.28 2.37 -7.36
CA ALA A 66 -1.46 3.54 -7.70
C ALA A 66 -1.84 4.17 -9.05
N THR A 67 -2.11 3.33 -10.06
CA THR A 67 -2.52 3.80 -11.38
C THR A 67 -3.84 4.55 -11.32
N GLU A 68 -4.84 4.02 -10.61
CA GLU A 68 -6.13 4.68 -10.45
C GLU A 68 -6.03 5.93 -9.59
N ALA A 69 -5.27 5.90 -8.49
CA ALA A 69 -5.06 7.07 -7.65
C ALA A 69 -4.36 8.21 -8.42
N CYS A 70 -3.31 7.91 -9.17
CA CYS A 70 -2.65 8.89 -10.04
C CYS A 70 -3.60 9.45 -11.12
N ARG A 71 -4.43 8.60 -11.74
CA ARG A 71 -5.45 9.03 -12.71
C ARG A 71 -6.42 10.05 -12.10
N ARG A 72 -6.87 9.85 -10.85
CA ARG A 72 -7.75 10.78 -10.13
C ARG A 72 -7.05 12.10 -9.81
N LEU A 73 -5.75 12.07 -9.54
CA LEU A 73 -4.92 13.25 -9.33
C LEU A 73 -4.51 13.95 -10.64
N GLY A 74 -4.93 13.46 -11.82
CA GLY A 74 -4.50 14.00 -13.12
C GLY A 74 -3.04 13.72 -13.45
N MET A 75 -2.42 12.73 -12.81
CA MET A 75 -1.03 12.33 -12.96
C MET A 75 -0.91 10.98 -13.67
N LYS A 76 0.30 10.66 -14.15
CA LYS A 76 0.68 9.33 -14.63
C LYS A 76 1.52 8.61 -13.56
N ALA A 77 1.16 7.36 -13.22
CA ALA A 77 2.04 6.51 -12.43
C ALA A 77 3.19 5.97 -13.30
N GLU A 78 4.42 6.07 -12.81
CA GLU A 78 5.60 5.46 -13.42
C GLU A 78 6.33 4.63 -12.38
N PHE A 79 6.43 3.32 -12.63
CA PHE A 79 7.05 2.39 -11.68
C PHE A 79 8.53 2.22 -11.99
N LYS A 80 9.35 2.32 -10.96
CA LYS A 80 10.81 2.13 -11.02
C LYS A 80 11.22 1.02 -10.06
N GLN A 81 11.75 -0.07 -10.61
CA GLN A 81 12.30 -1.13 -9.78
C GLN A 81 13.56 -0.64 -9.06
N ILE A 82 13.56 -0.81 -7.75
CA ILE A 82 14.69 -0.47 -6.88
C ILE A 82 15.13 -1.69 -6.06
N MET A 83 16.33 -1.62 -5.49
CA MET A 83 16.69 -2.52 -4.41
C MET A 83 16.12 -1.94 -3.10
N TRP A 84 15.24 -2.68 -2.42
CA TRP A 84 14.50 -2.18 -1.27
C TRP A 84 15.38 -1.60 -0.16
N GLN A 85 16.56 -2.18 0.07
CA GLN A 85 17.53 -1.67 1.03
C GLN A 85 18.07 -0.27 0.71
N ASN A 86 17.92 0.21 -0.53
CA ASN A 86 18.40 1.53 -0.96
C ASN A 86 17.25 2.57 -1.01
N LYS A 87 16.04 2.19 -0.60
CA LYS A 87 14.83 3.01 -0.73
C LYS A 87 14.99 4.41 -0.15
N ASP A 88 15.59 4.51 1.05
CA ASP A 88 15.70 5.77 1.78
C ASP A 88 16.64 6.75 1.06
N ALA A 89 17.77 6.26 0.57
CA ALA A 89 18.72 7.06 -0.21
C ALA A 89 18.08 7.55 -1.52
N LEU A 90 17.41 6.66 -2.25
CA LEU A 90 16.77 6.99 -3.52
C LEU A 90 15.62 7.99 -3.36
N LEU A 91 14.86 7.92 -2.26
CA LEU A 91 13.83 8.88 -1.93
C LEU A 91 14.43 10.24 -1.58
N ALA A 92 15.44 10.27 -0.72
CA ALA A 92 16.13 11.51 -0.30
C ALA A 92 16.86 12.22 -1.47
N GLU A 93 17.35 11.47 -2.44
CA GLU A 93 17.99 11.98 -3.65
C GLU A 93 16.98 12.46 -4.72
N GLY A 94 15.67 12.21 -4.51
CA GLY A 94 14.64 12.51 -5.50
C GLY A 94 14.73 11.61 -6.76
N ALA A 95 15.37 10.45 -6.65
CA ALA A 95 15.45 9.47 -7.73
C ALA A 95 14.11 8.74 -7.92
N VAL A 96 13.25 8.78 -6.93
CA VAL A 96 11.83 8.41 -6.91
C VAL A 96 11.06 9.44 -6.08
N ASP A 97 9.81 9.68 -6.41
CA ASP A 97 8.96 10.65 -5.71
C ASP A 97 8.35 10.04 -4.44
N CYS A 98 8.07 8.74 -4.48
CA CYS A 98 7.53 8.00 -3.35
C CYS A 98 7.95 6.53 -3.38
N LEU A 99 7.74 5.87 -2.24
CA LEU A 99 7.91 4.42 -2.06
C LEU A 99 6.52 3.79 -1.89
N TRP A 100 6.15 2.89 -2.81
CA TRP A 100 4.86 2.23 -2.79
C TRP A 100 5.03 0.76 -3.18
N GLY A 101 4.86 -0.15 -2.25
CA GLY A 101 5.05 -1.58 -2.46
C GLY A 101 4.88 -2.31 -1.14
N CYS A 102 3.62 -2.51 -0.70
CA CYS A 102 3.32 -3.21 0.55
C CYS A 102 4.11 -2.65 1.76
N PHE A 103 4.25 -1.32 1.84
CA PHE A 103 5.14 -0.69 2.80
C PHE A 103 4.46 -0.45 4.14
N THR A 104 4.93 -1.14 5.18
CA THR A 104 4.40 -1.04 6.54
C THR A 104 4.72 0.30 7.19
N MET A 105 3.68 1.01 7.64
CA MET A 105 3.79 2.30 8.36
C MET A 105 4.20 2.11 9.82
N ASN A 106 3.66 1.08 10.49
CA ASN A 106 3.80 0.87 11.94
C ASN A 106 5.26 0.92 12.42
N GLY A 107 5.52 1.83 13.37
CA GLY A 107 6.84 2.09 13.93
C GLY A 107 7.80 2.78 12.97
N ARG A 108 7.27 3.49 11.96
CA ARG A 108 7.98 4.37 11.02
C ARG A 108 7.20 5.65 10.76
N GLU A 109 6.23 5.96 11.62
CA GLU A 109 5.30 7.09 11.46
C GLU A 109 6.06 8.42 11.35
N ASP A 110 7.19 8.51 12.06
CA ASP A 110 8.05 9.69 12.09
C ASP A 110 9.19 9.68 11.06
N GLU A 111 9.31 8.62 10.23
CA GLU A 111 10.42 8.50 9.28
C GLU A 111 10.10 9.16 7.95
N TYR A 112 8.81 9.21 7.54
CA TYR A 112 8.35 9.66 6.24
C TYR A 112 7.13 10.58 6.37
N ALA A 113 6.81 11.31 5.29
CA ALA A 113 5.47 11.85 5.09
C ALA A 113 4.61 10.75 4.45
N TRP A 114 3.63 10.23 5.19
CA TRP A 114 2.83 9.09 4.79
C TRP A 114 1.52 9.47 4.14
N ALA A 115 1.17 8.82 3.03
CA ALA A 115 -0.18 8.76 2.51
C ALA A 115 -0.85 7.42 2.88
N GLY A 116 -2.12 7.46 3.24
CA GLY A 116 -2.90 6.32 3.69
C GLY A 116 -3.08 6.28 5.23
N PRO A 117 -3.28 5.10 5.84
CA PRO A 117 -3.13 3.74 5.26
C PRO A 117 -4.18 3.42 4.20
N TYR A 118 -3.75 2.75 3.11
CA TYR A 118 -4.68 2.36 2.04
C TYR A 118 -5.23 0.94 2.22
N MET A 119 -4.52 0.06 2.93
CA MET A 119 -5.00 -1.26 3.31
C MET A 119 -4.23 -1.81 4.51
N ARG A 120 -4.74 -2.91 5.09
CA ARG A 120 -4.06 -3.70 6.13
C ARG A 120 -3.48 -4.98 5.55
N SER A 121 -2.46 -5.50 6.24
CA SER A 121 -1.85 -6.80 5.98
C SER A 121 -1.40 -7.41 7.31
N ARG A 122 -0.93 -8.65 7.29
CA ARG A 122 -0.29 -9.31 8.43
C ARG A 122 1.15 -9.66 8.09
N GLN A 123 2.07 -9.40 9.01
CA GLN A 123 3.40 -10.00 8.96
C GLN A 123 3.32 -11.37 9.64
N VAL A 124 3.75 -12.40 8.94
CA VAL A 124 3.62 -13.80 9.36
C VAL A 124 4.94 -14.54 9.27
N VAL A 125 5.00 -15.70 9.93
CA VAL A 125 6.12 -16.64 9.85
C VAL A 125 5.69 -17.87 9.07
N VAL A 126 6.54 -18.30 8.13
CA VAL A 126 6.37 -19.51 7.33
C VAL A 126 7.42 -20.54 7.70
N VAL A 127 7.00 -21.79 7.85
CA VAL A 127 7.85 -22.93 8.15
C VAL A 127 7.45 -24.13 7.27
N TYR A 128 8.28 -25.16 7.21
CA TYR A 128 7.84 -26.45 6.65
C TYR A 128 6.71 -27.04 7.49
N THR A 129 5.76 -27.71 6.85
CA THR A 129 4.65 -28.42 7.53
C THR A 129 5.18 -29.46 8.53
N SER A 130 6.33 -30.09 8.21
CA SER A 130 7.02 -31.06 9.08
C SER A 130 7.84 -30.43 10.19
N SER A 131 7.91 -29.10 10.29
CA SER A 131 8.67 -28.40 11.33
C SER A 131 8.02 -28.55 12.71
N ASP A 132 8.85 -28.56 13.75
CA ASP A 132 8.46 -28.52 15.17
C ASP A 132 8.14 -27.10 15.70
N ILE A 133 8.15 -26.09 14.83
CA ILE A 133 7.86 -24.69 15.17
C ILE A 133 6.36 -24.43 14.97
N TYR A 134 5.58 -24.28 16.01
CA TYR A 134 4.12 -24.03 15.98
C TYR A 134 3.73 -22.65 16.47
N THR A 135 4.54 -22.04 17.34
CA THR A 135 4.34 -20.73 17.95
C THR A 135 5.51 -19.81 17.64
N LEU A 136 5.35 -18.49 17.86
CA LEU A 136 6.47 -17.56 17.80
C LEU A 136 7.55 -17.90 18.82
N GLY A 137 7.17 -18.42 19.99
CA GLY A 137 8.10 -18.87 21.04
C GLY A 137 9.03 -19.99 20.58
N ASP A 138 8.60 -20.86 19.67
CA ASP A 138 9.43 -21.95 19.13
C ASP A 138 10.55 -21.46 18.18
N LEU A 139 10.53 -20.17 17.82
CA LEU A 139 11.62 -19.54 17.07
C LEU A 139 12.88 -19.30 17.92
N ASN A 140 12.80 -19.46 19.24
CA ASN A 140 13.97 -19.34 20.11
C ASN A 140 15.09 -20.27 19.67
N GLY A 141 16.28 -19.69 19.41
CA GLY A 141 17.45 -20.43 18.95
C GLY A 141 17.38 -20.91 17.50
N LYS A 142 16.34 -20.60 16.73
CA LYS A 142 16.18 -20.95 15.30
C LYS A 142 16.81 -19.90 14.38
N ARG A 143 17.00 -20.27 13.12
CA ARG A 143 17.50 -19.41 12.05
C ARG A 143 16.31 -18.89 11.24
N VAL A 144 16.21 -17.58 11.06
CA VAL A 144 15.09 -16.96 10.34
C VAL A 144 15.60 -16.20 9.13
N ALA A 145 14.95 -16.36 7.98
CA ALA A 145 15.21 -15.56 6.78
C ALA A 145 14.16 -14.45 6.63
N VAL A 146 14.61 -13.28 6.25
CA VAL A 146 13.78 -12.09 6.01
C VAL A 146 14.30 -11.31 4.81
N GLN A 147 13.51 -10.39 4.28
CA GLN A 147 14.00 -9.44 3.31
C GLN A 147 14.73 -8.29 4.00
N ASN A 148 15.81 -7.79 3.38
CA ASN A 148 16.57 -6.63 3.86
C ASN A 148 15.67 -5.40 4.01
N ALA A 149 15.88 -4.61 5.06
CA ALA A 149 15.17 -3.37 5.38
C ALA A 149 13.64 -3.54 5.50
N SER A 150 13.18 -4.80 5.67
CA SER A 150 11.76 -5.11 5.91
C SER A 150 11.39 -4.95 7.39
N LYS A 151 10.09 -4.93 7.68
CA LYS A 151 9.60 -4.88 9.07
C LYS A 151 9.98 -6.13 9.87
N PRO A 152 9.83 -7.37 9.35
CA PRO A 152 10.29 -8.57 10.05
C PRO A 152 11.80 -8.57 10.36
N GLU A 153 12.64 -8.01 9.48
CA GLU A 153 14.06 -7.88 9.78
C GLU A 153 14.29 -7.06 11.05
N GLY A 154 13.69 -5.87 11.13
CA GLY A 154 13.79 -5.02 12.31
C GLY A 154 13.27 -5.71 13.57
N ILE A 155 12.13 -6.40 13.48
CA ILE A 155 11.53 -7.14 14.60
C ILE A 155 12.49 -8.18 15.17
N PHE A 156 13.13 -8.99 14.33
CA PHE A 156 14.02 -10.06 14.78
C PHE A 156 15.43 -9.56 15.15
N LEU A 157 15.92 -8.48 14.55
CA LEU A 157 17.23 -7.90 14.91
C LEU A 157 17.19 -7.15 16.24
N THR A 158 16.01 -6.67 16.66
CA THR A 158 15.84 -5.92 17.91
C THR A 158 15.15 -6.72 19.01
N ASP A 159 14.93 -8.03 18.81
CA ASP A 159 14.18 -8.92 19.72
C ASP A 159 12.83 -8.30 20.17
N SER A 160 12.13 -7.65 19.23
CA SER A 160 10.89 -6.90 19.53
C SER A 160 9.68 -7.78 19.87
N VAL A 161 9.75 -9.09 19.64
CA VAL A 161 8.71 -10.04 20.06
C VAL A 161 9.04 -10.51 21.47
N PRO A 162 8.19 -10.23 22.48
CA PRO A 162 8.46 -10.63 23.85
C PRO A 162 8.72 -12.14 23.98
N GLY A 163 9.84 -12.51 24.58
CA GLY A 163 10.21 -13.91 24.81
C GLY A 163 10.73 -14.67 23.58
N VAL A 164 10.96 -13.99 22.48
CA VAL A 164 11.52 -14.58 21.25
C VAL A 164 12.89 -13.98 20.96
N SER A 165 13.94 -14.83 20.98
CA SER A 165 15.30 -14.48 20.56
C SER A 165 15.81 -15.53 19.58
N VAL A 166 15.90 -15.16 18.30
CA VAL A 166 16.33 -16.07 17.25
C VAL A 166 17.84 -16.25 17.27
N LYS A 167 18.35 -17.42 16.90
CA LYS A 167 19.79 -17.70 16.83
C LYS A 167 20.49 -16.79 15.81
N LYS A 168 19.86 -16.56 14.67
CA LYS A 168 20.40 -15.73 13.59
C LYS A 168 19.33 -15.31 12.61
N VAL A 169 19.39 -14.04 12.23
CA VAL A 169 18.63 -13.47 11.11
C VAL A 169 19.49 -13.52 9.87
N TYR A 170 18.92 -14.01 8.76
CA TYR A 170 19.50 -14.01 7.44
C TYR A 170 18.70 -13.08 6.55
N SER A 171 19.30 -11.99 6.13
CA SER A 171 18.65 -10.97 5.33
C SER A 171 19.01 -11.13 3.85
N PHE A 172 17.99 -11.12 3.00
CA PHE A 172 18.14 -11.28 1.55
C PHE A 172 17.53 -10.08 0.82
N SER A 173 17.99 -9.81 -0.38
CA SER A 173 17.50 -8.69 -1.18
C SER A 173 16.10 -8.89 -1.75
N THR A 174 15.60 -10.12 -1.86
CA THR A 174 14.30 -10.46 -2.43
C THR A 174 13.59 -11.55 -1.65
N MET A 175 12.25 -11.56 -1.66
CA MET A 175 11.45 -12.65 -1.08
C MET A 175 11.69 -13.99 -1.78
N GLN A 176 11.99 -13.99 -3.07
CA GLN A 176 12.38 -15.21 -3.78
C GLN A 176 13.62 -15.87 -3.14
N SER A 177 14.63 -15.06 -2.78
CA SER A 177 15.84 -15.56 -2.10
C SER A 177 15.54 -16.02 -0.67
N VAL A 178 14.63 -15.35 0.03
CA VAL A 178 14.14 -15.74 1.37
C VAL A 178 13.52 -17.14 1.31
N PHE A 179 12.59 -17.38 0.39
CA PHE A 179 11.96 -18.69 0.21
C PHE A 179 12.93 -19.76 -0.31
N ALA A 180 13.89 -19.37 -1.15
CA ALA A 180 14.94 -20.29 -1.60
C ALA A 180 15.84 -20.77 -0.44
N ALA A 181 16.14 -19.89 0.53
CA ALA A 181 16.89 -20.25 1.74
C ALA A 181 16.11 -21.24 2.62
N LEU A 182 14.80 -21.01 2.81
CA LEU A 182 13.92 -21.94 3.53
C LEU A 182 13.86 -23.29 2.80
N LYS A 183 13.61 -23.29 1.50
CA LYS A 183 13.54 -24.49 0.66
C LYS A 183 14.80 -25.36 0.73
N LYS A 184 15.97 -24.73 0.83
CA LYS A 184 17.27 -25.42 0.92
C LYS A 184 17.64 -25.84 2.35
N GLY A 185 16.81 -25.53 3.37
CA GLY A 185 17.09 -25.81 4.78
C GLY A 185 18.24 -24.97 5.38
N TYR A 186 18.58 -23.85 4.75
CA TYR A 186 19.60 -22.93 5.30
C TYR A 186 19.06 -22.19 6.52
N VAL A 187 17.74 -22.03 6.58
CA VAL A 187 17.00 -21.45 7.70
C VAL A 187 15.87 -22.36 8.12
N ASP A 188 15.35 -22.15 9.31
CA ASP A 188 14.31 -22.96 9.93
C ASP A 188 12.91 -22.34 9.69
N ALA A 189 12.87 -21.02 9.47
CA ALA A 189 11.67 -20.25 9.20
C ALA A 189 11.99 -19.05 8.27
N CYS A 190 10.95 -18.46 7.68
CA CYS A 190 11.04 -17.16 7.04
C CYS A 190 9.84 -16.29 7.41
N ALA A 191 9.94 -14.97 7.20
CA ALA A 191 8.87 -14.05 7.53
C ALA A 191 8.68 -12.97 6.45
N GLY A 192 7.42 -12.52 6.32
CA GLY A 192 7.00 -11.51 5.36
C GLY A 192 5.50 -11.23 5.46
N HIS A 193 4.98 -10.44 4.54
CA HIS A 193 3.55 -10.19 4.44
C HIS A 193 2.79 -11.46 4.04
N GLU A 194 1.67 -11.73 4.71
CA GLU A 194 0.89 -12.97 4.54
C GLU A 194 0.51 -13.23 3.08
N THR A 195 -0.03 -12.22 2.39
CA THR A 195 -0.44 -12.35 0.98
C THR A 195 0.72 -12.76 0.08
N ALA A 196 1.88 -12.10 0.23
CA ALA A 196 3.08 -12.45 -0.51
C ALA A 196 3.59 -13.85 -0.14
N CYS A 197 3.61 -14.19 1.14
CA CYS A 197 4.00 -15.53 1.59
C CYS A 197 3.10 -16.60 0.98
N ARG A 198 1.77 -16.41 0.97
CA ARG A 198 0.82 -17.35 0.35
C ARG A 198 1.08 -17.50 -1.15
N GLU A 199 1.38 -16.41 -1.86
CA GLU A 199 1.69 -16.45 -3.28
C GLU A 199 2.97 -17.25 -3.56
N TYR A 200 4.04 -17.03 -2.80
CA TYR A 200 5.27 -17.83 -2.90
C TYR A 200 5.04 -19.30 -2.55
N MET A 201 4.19 -19.60 -1.56
CA MET A 201 3.86 -20.98 -1.17
C MET A 201 3.12 -21.72 -2.27
N LYS A 202 2.17 -21.09 -2.99
CA LYS A 202 1.46 -21.70 -4.13
C LYS A 202 2.42 -22.22 -5.20
N ASN A 203 3.52 -21.53 -5.42
CA ASN A 203 4.49 -21.78 -6.50
C ASN A 203 5.71 -22.59 -6.06
N ALA A 204 5.80 -22.96 -4.77
CA ALA A 204 7.06 -23.48 -4.21
C ALA A 204 7.30 -24.99 -4.39
N TYR A 205 6.31 -25.79 -4.79
CA TYR A 205 6.38 -27.28 -4.81
C TYR A 205 6.93 -27.86 -3.49
N ALA A 206 6.56 -27.28 -2.35
CA ALA A 206 6.99 -27.71 -1.03
C ALA A 206 5.84 -27.48 -0.02
N ASP A 207 5.78 -28.35 0.99
CA ASP A 207 4.73 -28.29 2.01
C ASP A 207 5.12 -27.30 3.10
N TYR A 208 4.59 -26.08 2.98
CA TYR A 208 4.75 -25.02 3.96
C TYR A 208 3.46 -24.77 4.74
N ARG A 209 3.58 -24.21 5.91
CA ARG A 209 2.49 -23.61 6.68
C ARG A 209 2.88 -22.25 7.25
N ILE A 210 1.89 -21.42 7.42
CA ILE A 210 2.00 -20.16 8.18
C ILE A 210 1.68 -20.51 9.64
N LEU A 211 2.38 -19.88 10.60
CA LEU A 211 2.02 -19.97 12.00
C LEU A 211 0.68 -19.26 12.24
N ASP A 212 -0.11 -19.76 13.18
CA ASP A 212 -1.38 -19.11 13.58
C ASP A 212 -1.15 -17.76 14.26
N GLU A 213 -0.03 -17.61 14.97
CA GLU A 213 0.39 -16.36 15.60
C GLU A 213 1.00 -15.42 14.54
N ILE A 214 0.51 -14.18 14.51
CA ILE A 214 1.06 -13.13 13.64
C ILE A 214 2.18 -12.36 14.33
N LEU A 215 3.19 -11.94 13.57
CA LEU A 215 4.25 -11.06 14.07
C LEU A 215 3.75 -9.63 14.32
N LEU A 216 2.91 -9.14 13.41
CA LEU A 216 2.41 -7.77 13.41
C LEU A 216 1.20 -7.66 12.48
N GLN A 217 0.16 -6.94 12.90
CA GLN A 217 -0.81 -6.37 11.99
C GLN A 217 -0.21 -5.10 11.39
N ALA A 218 -0.14 -5.03 10.08
CA ALA A 218 0.55 -3.97 9.34
C ALA A 218 -0.45 -3.05 8.64
N ASP A 219 -0.35 -1.76 8.89
CA ASP A 219 -1.00 -0.73 8.09
C ASP A 219 -0.07 -0.36 6.94
N LEU A 220 -0.56 -0.41 5.70
CA LEU A 220 0.21 -0.16 4.49
C LEU A 220 -0.03 1.26 4.00
N GLY A 221 1.05 1.97 3.73
CA GLY A 221 1.03 3.34 3.24
C GLY A 221 2.00 3.59 2.11
N VAL A 222 1.93 4.80 1.58
CA VAL A 222 2.85 5.33 0.58
C VAL A 222 3.74 6.35 1.25
N ALA A 223 5.04 6.15 1.18
CA ALA A 223 6.01 7.01 1.85
C ALA A 223 6.60 8.04 0.89
N PHE A 224 6.50 9.30 1.26
CA PHE A 224 7.18 10.44 0.63
C PHE A 224 8.32 10.92 1.51
N GLU A 225 9.22 11.74 0.96
CA GLU A 225 10.26 12.37 1.74
C GLU A 225 9.62 13.23 2.86
N LYS A 226 10.13 13.06 4.09
CA LYS A 226 9.50 13.57 5.30
C LYS A 226 9.24 15.08 5.28
N ASN A 227 10.21 15.85 4.80
CA ASN A 227 10.18 17.31 4.94
C ASN A 227 9.54 18.03 3.75
N THR A 228 9.51 17.38 2.59
CA THR A 228 9.05 17.97 1.32
C THR A 228 7.81 17.31 0.74
N GLY A 229 7.47 16.07 1.17
CA GLY A 229 6.39 15.28 0.62
C GLY A 229 5.04 15.41 1.30
N THR A 230 4.87 16.33 2.26
CA THR A 230 3.66 16.40 3.10
C THR A 230 2.39 16.74 2.29
N GLU A 231 2.48 17.64 1.33
CA GLU A 231 1.33 18.03 0.50
C GLU A 231 0.92 16.90 -0.43
N GLN A 232 1.89 16.24 -1.08
CA GLN A 232 1.65 15.08 -1.94
C GLN A 232 1.04 13.92 -1.15
N ALA A 233 1.56 13.66 0.05
CA ALA A 233 1.04 12.64 0.94
C ALA A 233 -0.41 12.92 1.34
N ALA A 234 -0.74 14.16 1.68
CA ALA A 234 -2.10 14.57 2.03
C ALA A 234 -3.07 14.45 0.85
N ALA A 235 -2.67 14.91 -0.34
CA ALA A 235 -3.48 14.81 -1.55
C ALA A 235 -3.73 13.34 -1.94
N LEU A 236 -2.70 12.50 -1.88
CA LEU A 236 -2.85 11.07 -2.16
C LEU A 236 -3.72 10.37 -1.11
N THR A 237 -3.59 10.74 0.18
CA THR A 237 -4.45 10.20 1.25
C THR A 237 -5.92 10.46 0.94
N ALA A 238 -6.28 11.69 0.57
CA ALA A 238 -7.68 12.03 0.26
C ALA A 238 -8.23 11.17 -0.89
N VAL A 239 -7.44 10.95 -1.94
CA VAL A 239 -7.83 10.09 -3.07
C VAL A 239 -7.94 8.62 -2.66
N LEU A 240 -7.04 8.12 -1.82
CA LEU A 240 -7.10 6.74 -1.34
C LEU A 240 -8.32 6.50 -0.43
N GLU A 241 -8.70 7.49 0.37
CA GLU A 241 -9.94 7.46 1.17
C GLU A 241 -11.17 7.45 0.26
N GLU A 242 -11.25 8.32 -0.76
CA GLU A 242 -12.31 8.30 -1.76
C GLU A 242 -12.42 6.92 -2.44
N MET A 243 -11.27 6.31 -2.82
CA MET A 243 -11.23 5.00 -3.45
C MET A 243 -11.65 3.85 -2.51
N LYS A 244 -11.53 4.01 -1.20
CA LYS A 244 -12.12 3.08 -0.22
C LYS A 244 -13.64 3.26 -0.15
N GLU A 245 -14.11 4.50 -0.01
CA GLU A 245 -15.53 4.84 0.15
C GLU A 245 -16.37 4.43 -1.06
N ASP A 246 -15.86 4.64 -2.29
CA ASP A 246 -16.58 4.28 -3.53
C ASP A 246 -16.43 2.81 -3.93
N GLY A 247 -15.66 2.03 -3.17
CA GLY A 247 -15.45 0.59 -3.37
C GLY A 247 -14.43 0.24 -4.44
N THR A 248 -13.68 1.20 -4.98
CA THR A 248 -12.64 0.96 -6.00
C THR A 248 -11.55 0.04 -5.46
N ILE A 249 -10.99 0.32 -4.26
CA ILE A 249 -9.97 -0.56 -3.67
C ILE A 249 -10.55 -1.95 -3.39
N ARG A 250 -11.76 -2.06 -2.87
CA ARG A 250 -12.44 -3.34 -2.65
C ARG A 250 -12.56 -4.17 -3.94
N SER A 251 -12.91 -3.53 -5.05
CA SER A 251 -12.99 -4.18 -6.36
C SER A 251 -11.64 -4.68 -6.86
N ILE A 252 -10.57 -3.92 -6.65
CA ILE A 252 -9.20 -4.34 -6.98
C ILE A 252 -8.81 -5.55 -6.13
N LEU A 253 -9.02 -5.51 -4.80
CA LEU A 253 -8.67 -6.61 -3.89
C LEU A 253 -9.39 -7.91 -4.23
N ALA A 254 -10.63 -7.83 -4.71
CA ALA A 254 -11.41 -9.02 -5.13
C ALA A 254 -10.75 -9.77 -6.29
N ASN A 255 -9.99 -9.10 -7.17
CA ASN A 255 -9.25 -9.75 -8.26
C ASN A 255 -8.09 -10.63 -7.76
N TYR A 256 -7.68 -10.46 -6.50
CA TYR A 256 -6.55 -11.17 -5.88
C TYR A 256 -6.97 -12.14 -4.77
N ASP A 257 -8.26 -12.48 -4.68
CA ASP A 257 -8.82 -13.37 -3.65
C ASP A 257 -8.48 -12.91 -2.20
N LEU A 258 -8.38 -11.60 -1.97
CA LEU A 258 -8.12 -11.05 -0.66
C LEU A 258 -9.40 -10.82 0.13
N ASP A 259 -9.33 -11.05 1.44
CA ASP A 259 -10.36 -10.63 2.39
C ASP A 259 -10.39 -9.10 2.47
N ALA A 260 -11.32 -8.51 1.72
CA ALA A 260 -11.43 -7.07 1.62
C ALA A 260 -11.89 -6.43 2.94
N ASP A 261 -12.71 -7.12 3.75
CA ASP A 261 -13.18 -6.58 5.03
C ASP A 261 -12.00 -6.42 5.99
N PHE A 262 -11.14 -7.45 6.09
CA PHE A 262 -9.90 -7.32 6.85
C PHE A 262 -8.96 -6.26 6.25
N ALA A 263 -8.73 -6.31 4.94
CA ALA A 263 -7.78 -5.40 4.27
C ALA A 263 -8.18 -3.92 4.38
N LEU A 264 -9.47 -3.62 4.43
CA LEU A 264 -10.00 -2.26 4.58
C LEU A 264 -10.27 -1.86 6.03
N GLY A 265 -10.13 -2.79 6.97
CA GLY A 265 -10.35 -2.53 8.39
C GLY A 265 -11.81 -2.51 8.80
N GLU A 266 -12.66 -3.23 8.10
CA GLU A 266 -14.10 -3.30 8.32
C GLU A 266 -14.51 -4.59 9.07
N ASP A 267 -13.57 -5.48 9.38
CA ASP A 267 -13.74 -6.79 10.01
C ASP A 267 -14.19 -6.75 11.48
N GLY A 268 -14.40 -5.56 12.05
CA GLY A 268 -14.86 -5.34 13.42
C GLY A 268 -16.01 -4.35 13.55
N ALA A 269 -16.67 -3.98 12.45
CA ALA A 269 -17.79 -3.03 12.44
C ALA A 269 -19.14 -3.70 12.64
#